data_8c4cb63a08998e173b84f0be06354c3b
#
_entry.id   8c4cb63a08998e173b84f0be06354c3b
#
_cell.length_a   1.000
_cell.length_b   1.000
_cell.length_c   1.000
_cell.angle_alpha   90.00
_cell.angle_beta   90.00
_cell.angle_gamma   90.00
#
_symmetry.space_group_name_H-M   'P 1'
#
loop_
_entity.id
_entity.type
_entity.pdbx_description
1 polymer ?
#
loop_
_entity_poly.entity_id
_entity_poly.type
_entity_poly.pdbx_seq_one_letter_code
_entity_poly.pdbx_strand_id
1 'polypeptide(L)'
;MENKVLVRELYRNTNNYAGQTVTVSGWVRTIRDSKSFGFIELNDGSFFKNVQVVFDTCLNNFDDVKKLSISSSIVVTGEVVKTENAKQPFEIKASNVEVLNVADLDYPLQKKKHSFEYLRTVSHLRPRTNTFNAVFRVRSVLSFAIHKFFQERGFVYVHTPIITGSDCEGAGEMFRVTTLDMENLPKTEDGKVDYSQDFFGKESHLTVSGQLDVETYAHAFRNVYTFGPTFRAENSNTVKHAAEFWMIEPEICFADLHDDMDLAEDMIKYIISYVLENAPEEMAFFNQFIDTGLLDRLHNVLNSEFGRITYTDAIKELEKNNDNFEYPVSWGVDIQTEHERYLSEKIFGRPVFVTDYPKDIKAFYMKLNPDGKTVAATDLLVPGIGEIIGGSQREDDFEKLSSRIEELGLRKEDYWWYLDLRRYGGCPHAGFGLGFERMMMYLTGMQNIRDVLPFPRTPKNCEF
;
A
#
# COMPACT_ATOMS: atom_id res chain seq x y z
N MET A 1 0.18 40.09 2.14
CA MET A 1 0.19 38.83 2.96
C MET A 1 1.65 38.48 3.20
N GLU A 2 2.24 39.19 4.14
CA GLU A 2 3.66 39.09 4.45
C GLU A 2 3.96 37.86 5.29
N ASN A 3 5.02 37.14 4.94
CA ASN A 3 5.61 36.00 5.66
C ASN A 3 4.68 34.80 6.00
N LYS A 4 3.86 34.33 5.05
CA LYS A 4 3.19 33.03 5.22
C LYS A 4 4.22 31.89 5.12
N VAL A 5 4.36 31.12 6.21
CA VAL A 5 5.33 30.04 6.34
C VAL A 5 4.63 28.73 6.72
N LEU A 6 5.10 27.61 6.16
CA LEU A 6 4.63 26.29 6.53
C LEU A 6 5.32 25.79 7.81
N VAL A 7 4.59 25.06 8.65
CA VAL A 7 5.15 24.43 9.87
C VAL A 7 6.37 23.57 9.53
N ARG A 8 6.35 22.86 8.40
CA ARG A 8 7.49 22.08 7.91
C ARG A 8 8.76 22.96 7.74
N GLU A 9 8.62 24.17 7.21
CA GLU A 9 9.76 25.07 7.00
C GLU A 9 10.31 25.59 8.32
N LEU A 10 9.44 25.85 9.28
CA LEU A 10 9.86 26.26 10.63
C LEU A 10 10.69 25.16 11.32
N TYR A 11 10.28 23.90 11.20
CA TYR A 11 11.05 22.78 11.76
C TYR A 11 12.37 22.54 11.04
N ARG A 12 12.41 22.65 9.71
CA ARG A 12 13.62 22.43 8.92
C ARG A 12 14.65 23.56 9.07
N ASN A 13 14.19 24.77 9.28
CA ASN A 13 15.01 25.99 9.25
C ASN A 13 14.79 26.85 10.51
N THR A 14 14.59 26.25 11.68
CA THR A 14 14.28 26.96 12.93
C THR A 14 15.23 28.13 13.21
N ASN A 15 16.54 27.95 12.94
CA ASN A 15 17.54 28.99 13.16
C ASN A 15 17.32 30.25 12.31
N ASN A 16 16.79 30.10 11.10
CA ASN A 16 16.56 31.19 10.18
C ASN A 16 15.30 32.00 10.59
N TYR A 17 14.33 31.36 11.22
CA TYR A 17 13.07 32.00 11.61
C TYR A 17 13.07 32.54 13.05
N ALA A 18 14.02 32.16 13.89
CA ALA A 18 14.11 32.61 15.28
C ALA A 18 14.16 34.13 15.38
N GLY A 19 13.29 34.74 16.17
CA GLY A 19 13.11 36.17 16.34
C GLY A 19 12.35 36.86 15.19
N GLN A 20 11.92 36.11 14.16
CA GLN A 20 11.14 36.67 13.07
C GLN A 20 9.64 36.53 13.36
N THR A 21 8.88 37.50 12.88
CA THR A 21 7.40 37.41 12.85
C THR A 21 6.98 36.63 11.61
N VAL A 22 6.19 35.56 11.83
CA VAL A 22 5.66 34.67 10.77
C VAL A 22 4.14 34.59 10.86
N THR A 23 3.51 34.20 9.76
CA THR A 23 2.09 33.89 9.70
C THR A 23 1.89 32.43 9.33
N VAL A 24 1.21 31.65 10.18
CA VAL A 24 0.87 30.23 9.98
C VAL A 24 -0.64 30.04 10.03
N SER A 25 -1.20 29.32 9.07
CA SER A 25 -2.63 28.96 9.03
C SER A 25 -2.78 27.47 9.31
N GLY A 26 -3.77 27.06 10.09
CA GLY A 26 -3.95 25.64 10.39
C GLY A 26 -5.17 25.35 11.26
N TRP A 27 -5.21 24.12 11.76
CA TRP A 27 -6.30 23.62 12.61
C TRP A 27 -5.82 23.41 14.04
N VAL A 28 -6.68 23.80 14.99
CA VAL A 28 -6.46 23.59 16.43
C VAL A 28 -6.50 22.07 16.72
N ARG A 29 -5.40 21.55 17.23
CA ARG A 29 -5.29 20.15 17.69
C ARG A 29 -5.59 20.01 19.16
N THR A 30 -5.07 20.90 19.96
CA THR A 30 -5.40 21.06 21.38
C THR A 30 -5.36 22.52 21.77
N ILE A 31 -6.14 22.87 22.77
CA ILE A 31 -6.07 24.18 23.43
C ILE A 31 -6.02 23.97 24.94
N ARG A 32 -5.23 24.77 25.61
CA ARG A 32 -5.15 24.85 27.08
C ARG A 32 -5.06 26.32 27.44
N ASP A 33 -5.91 26.77 28.33
CA ASP A 33 -5.95 28.14 28.77
C ASP A 33 -5.69 28.28 30.28
N SER A 34 -5.22 29.43 30.65
CA SER A 34 -5.16 29.91 32.03
C SER A 34 -5.77 31.32 32.09
N LYS A 35 -5.73 31.94 33.29
CA LYS A 35 -6.38 33.25 33.49
C LYS A 35 -5.79 34.36 32.57
N SER A 36 -4.52 34.31 32.24
CA SER A 36 -3.80 35.39 31.54
C SER A 36 -3.07 34.96 30.28
N PHE A 37 -2.96 33.67 30.00
CA PHE A 37 -2.31 33.11 28.81
C PHE A 37 -2.84 31.74 28.47
N GLY A 38 -2.51 31.22 27.29
CA GLY A 38 -2.87 29.87 26.87
C GLY A 38 -1.94 29.32 25.79
N PHE A 39 -2.14 28.04 25.47
CA PHE A 39 -1.38 27.32 24.47
C PHE A 39 -2.32 26.67 23.46
N ILE A 40 -2.02 26.81 22.19
CA ILE A 40 -2.65 26.07 21.09
C ILE A 40 -1.61 25.17 20.46
N GLU A 41 -1.90 23.89 20.28
CA GLU A 41 -1.19 23.08 19.32
C GLU A 41 -1.89 23.25 17.97
N LEU A 42 -1.16 23.79 17.01
CA LEU A 42 -1.65 24.06 15.66
C LEU A 42 -0.97 23.09 14.68
N ASN A 43 -1.77 22.49 13.80
CA ASN A 43 -1.29 21.68 12.68
C ASN A 43 -1.74 22.31 11.36
N ASP A 44 -0.81 22.61 10.46
CA ASP A 44 -1.08 23.20 9.15
C ASP A 44 -1.19 22.16 8.03
N GLY A 45 -1.05 20.88 8.35
CA GLY A 45 -1.05 19.79 7.38
C GLY A 45 0.28 19.58 6.64
N SER A 46 1.25 20.49 6.73
CA SER A 46 2.53 20.39 6.00
C SER A 46 3.55 19.46 6.65
N PHE A 47 3.40 19.21 7.96
CA PHE A 47 4.32 18.40 8.76
C PHE A 47 3.56 17.52 9.75
N PHE A 48 4.20 16.43 10.17
CA PHE A 48 3.59 15.51 11.14
C PHE A 48 3.47 16.13 12.53
N LYS A 49 4.51 16.83 12.98
CA LYS A 49 4.51 17.51 14.28
C LYS A 49 3.68 18.81 14.23
N ASN A 50 3.03 19.12 15.34
CA ASN A 50 2.31 20.37 15.54
C ASN A 50 3.28 21.48 15.95
N VAL A 51 2.89 22.75 15.77
CA VAL A 51 3.57 23.90 16.37
C VAL A 51 2.81 24.37 17.60
N GLN A 52 3.52 24.68 18.66
CA GLN A 52 2.94 25.32 19.85
C GLN A 52 2.82 26.83 19.61
N VAL A 53 1.64 27.35 19.82
CA VAL A 53 1.32 28.78 19.81
C VAL A 53 1.01 29.22 21.24
N VAL A 54 1.71 30.23 21.69
CA VAL A 54 1.46 30.87 23.00
C VAL A 54 0.66 32.14 22.74
N PHE A 55 -0.45 32.31 23.44
CA PHE A 55 -1.27 33.51 23.36
C PHE A 55 -1.60 34.06 24.76
N ASP A 56 -1.75 35.34 24.89
CA ASP A 56 -2.00 36.03 26.16
C ASP A 56 -3.01 37.16 26.02
N THR A 57 -3.26 37.86 27.14
CA THR A 57 -4.23 38.96 27.25
C THR A 57 -3.88 40.17 26.38
N CYS A 58 -2.76 40.20 25.67
CA CYS A 58 -2.42 41.26 24.71
C CYS A 58 -3.22 41.10 23.40
N LEU A 59 -3.80 39.92 23.16
CA LEU A 59 -4.70 39.72 22.02
C LEU A 59 -6.04 40.45 22.23
N ASN A 60 -6.48 41.21 21.23
CA ASN A 60 -7.77 41.92 21.28
C ASN A 60 -8.97 40.95 21.42
N ASN A 61 -8.84 39.73 20.93
CA ASN A 61 -9.86 38.65 20.96
C ASN A 61 -9.50 37.48 21.87
N PHE A 62 -8.73 37.73 22.95
CA PHE A 62 -8.25 36.70 23.86
C PHE A 62 -9.38 35.79 24.37
N ASP A 63 -10.52 36.35 24.77
CA ASP A 63 -11.66 35.60 25.30
C ASP A 63 -12.35 34.71 24.25
N ASP A 64 -12.28 35.07 22.97
CA ASP A 64 -12.81 34.23 21.88
C ASP A 64 -11.81 33.11 21.52
N VAL A 65 -10.51 33.43 21.50
CA VAL A 65 -9.45 32.44 21.28
C VAL A 65 -9.48 31.34 22.36
N LYS A 66 -9.71 31.68 23.61
CA LYS A 66 -9.88 30.72 24.72
C LYS A 66 -11.01 29.70 24.51
N LYS A 67 -12.04 30.07 23.77
CA LYS A 67 -13.25 29.25 23.55
C LYS A 67 -13.13 28.36 22.30
N LEU A 68 -12.02 28.40 21.58
CA LEU A 68 -11.83 27.59 20.39
C LEU A 68 -11.95 26.10 20.69
N SER A 69 -12.68 25.41 19.84
CA SER A 69 -12.81 23.96 19.89
C SER A 69 -11.72 23.29 19.05
N ILE A 70 -11.46 22.00 19.31
CA ILE A 70 -10.59 21.16 18.47
C ILE A 70 -11.14 21.16 17.05
N SER A 71 -10.24 21.21 16.07
CA SER A 71 -10.54 21.29 14.64
C SER A 71 -10.99 22.66 14.13
N SER A 72 -11.11 23.69 14.97
CA SER A 72 -11.29 25.08 14.52
C SER A 72 -10.12 25.50 13.62
N SER A 73 -10.39 26.28 12.59
CA SER A 73 -9.37 26.81 11.68
C SER A 73 -9.02 28.25 12.02
N ILE A 74 -7.72 28.52 12.11
CA ILE A 74 -7.20 29.84 12.52
C ILE A 74 -5.99 30.26 11.67
N VAL A 75 -5.73 31.56 11.66
CA VAL A 75 -4.48 32.15 11.17
C VAL A 75 -3.77 32.83 12.35
N VAL A 76 -2.53 32.45 12.60
CA VAL A 76 -1.71 32.98 13.68
C VAL A 76 -0.59 33.80 13.09
N THR A 77 -0.44 35.05 13.54
CA THR A 77 0.76 35.87 13.31
C THR A 77 1.48 36.05 14.63
N GLY A 78 2.79 35.80 14.65
CA GLY A 78 3.57 35.90 15.87
C GLY A 78 5.07 35.70 15.68
N GLU A 79 5.83 35.97 16.73
CA GLU A 79 7.27 35.81 16.76
C GLU A 79 7.65 34.34 17.02
N VAL A 80 8.60 33.79 16.26
CA VAL A 80 9.20 32.48 16.49
C VAL A 80 10.22 32.57 17.61
N VAL A 81 9.98 31.91 18.74
CA VAL A 81 10.84 31.89 19.90
C VAL A 81 11.45 30.52 20.09
N LYS A 82 12.78 30.41 20.16
CA LYS A 82 13.46 29.14 20.48
C LYS A 82 13.19 28.70 21.90
N THR A 83 13.06 27.41 22.10
CA THR A 83 12.83 26.80 23.42
C THR A 83 13.93 25.77 23.72
N GLU A 84 14.92 26.14 24.56
CA GLU A 84 16.10 25.29 24.82
C GLU A 84 15.82 24.05 25.66
N ASN A 85 14.79 24.07 26.50
CA ASN A 85 14.49 22.98 27.46
C ASN A 85 13.08 22.37 27.28
N ALA A 86 12.40 22.63 26.16
CA ALA A 86 11.08 22.07 25.86
C ALA A 86 11.16 20.88 24.89
N LYS A 87 10.05 20.13 24.78
CA LYS A 87 9.93 19.02 23.83
C LYS A 87 10.00 19.48 22.37
N GLN A 88 9.55 20.69 22.10
CA GLN A 88 9.61 21.32 20.77
C GLN A 88 10.79 22.30 20.70
N PRO A 89 11.44 22.47 19.53
CA PRO A 89 12.61 23.33 19.40
C PRO A 89 12.27 24.84 19.38
N PHE A 90 11.00 25.18 19.18
CA PHE A 90 10.49 26.55 19.14
C PHE A 90 9.00 26.60 19.44
N GLU A 91 8.51 27.81 19.68
CA GLU A 91 7.06 28.12 19.76
C GLU A 91 6.79 29.45 19.04
N ILE A 92 5.52 29.73 18.73
CA ILE A 92 5.10 31.02 18.17
C ILE A 92 4.42 31.82 19.27
N LYS A 93 4.98 32.96 19.63
CA LYS A 93 4.33 33.93 20.51
C LYS A 93 3.38 34.79 19.68
N ALA A 94 2.08 34.52 19.79
CA ALA A 94 1.06 35.17 18.96
C ALA A 94 0.94 36.66 19.27
N SER A 95 0.96 37.49 18.24
CA SER A 95 0.58 38.90 18.27
C SER A 95 -0.81 39.13 17.67
N ASN A 96 -1.28 38.20 16.85
CA ASN A 96 -2.63 38.20 16.30
C ASN A 96 -3.11 36.75 16.05
N VAL A 97 -4.40 36.47 16.32
CA VAL A 97 -5.07 35.24 15.99
C VAL A 97 -6.40 35.57 15.30
N GLU A 98 -6.47 35.27 14.02
CA GLU A 98 -7.70 35.39 13.22
C GLU A 98 -8.42 34.03 13.24
N VAL A 99 -9.67 34.03 13.68
CA VAL A 99 -10.52 32.83 13.70
C VAL A 99 -11.31 32.77 12.40
N LEU A 100 -11.00 31.76 11.55
CA LEU A 100 -11.69 31.57 10.28
C LEU A 100 -13.00 30.81 10.46
N ASN A 101 -12.96 29.74 11.27
CA ASN A 101 -14.13 28.92 11.58
C ASN A 101 -13.96 28.23 12.93
N VAL A 102 -15.01 28.22 13.73
CA VAL A 102 -15.09 27.46 14.99
C VAL A 102 -15.77 26.12 14.68
N ALA A 103 -15.13 25.01 15.01
CA ALA A 103 -15.73 23.69 14.84
C ALA A 103 -16.86 23.48 15.84
N ASP A 104 -17.94 22.82 15.39
CA ASP A 104 -19.09 22.50 16.21
C ASP A 104 -18.69 21.58 17.40
N LEU A 105 -19.45 21.66 18.47
CA LEU A 105 -19.15 20.93 19.72
C LEU A 105 -19.35 19.42 19.59
N ASP A 106 -20.11 18.97 18.60
CA ASP A 106 -20.37 17.57 18.28
C ASP A 106 -19.27 16.96 17.39
N TYR A 107 -18.19 17.71 17.08
CA TYR A 107 -17.05 17.17 16.31
C TYR A 107 -16.61 15.81 16.89
N PRO A 108 -16.63 14.72 16.06
CA PRO A 108 -16.55 13.37 16.59
C PRO A 108 -15.18 12.97 17.13
N LEU A 109 -14.10 13.62 16.66
CA LEU A 109 -12.72 13.30 17.06
C LEU A 109 -12.26 14.14 18.24
N GLN A 110 -12.93 13.98 19.37
CA GLN A 110 -12.60 14.65 20.63
C GLN A 110 -11.29 14.10 21.24
N LYS A 111 -10.71 14.80 22.24
CA LYS A 111 -9.48 14.44 22.94
C LYS A 111 -9.67 13.18 23.80
N LYS A 112 -9.85 12.03 23.16
CA LYS A 112 -9.93 10.71 23.79
C LYS A 112 -9.34 9.67 22.84
N LYS A 113 -9.03 8.47 23.36
CA LYS A 113 -8.64 7.35 22.50
C LYS A 113 -9.86 6.85 21.73
N HIS A 114 -9.72 6.74 20.42
CA HIS A 114 -10.72 6.16 19.53
C HIS A 114 -10.22 4.80 19.05
N SER A 115 -11.13 3.81 18.94
CA SER A 115 -10.78 2.53 18.33
C SER A 115 -10.68 2.66 16.81
N PHE A 116 -9.94 1.75 16.17
CA PHE A 116 -9.83 1.75 14.71
C PHE A 116 -11.18 1.43 14.06
N GLU A 117 -12.02 0.57 14.67
CA GLU A 117 -13.37 0.27 14.21
C GLU A 117 -14.22 1.55 14.14
N TYR A 118 -14.20 2.36 15.19
CA TYR A 118 -14.89 3.65 15.19
C TYR A 118 -14.33 4.59 14.11
N LEU A 119 -13.00 4.68 13.98
CA LEU A 119 -12.37 5.56 13.00
C LEU A 119 -12.68 5.15 11.55
N ARG A 120 -13.01 3.89 11.29
CA ARG A 120 -13.50 3.44 9.98
C ARG A 120 -14.90 3.99 9.68
N THR A 121 -15.75 4.21 10.67
CA THR A 121 -17.09 4.79 10.46
C THR A 121 -17.05 6.30 10.17
N VAL A 122 -15.92 6.95 10.43
CA VAL A 122 -15.65 8.37 10.13
C VAL A 122 -14.42 8.53 9.23
N SER A 123 -14.30 7.70 8.20
CA SER A 123 -13.12 7.63 7.33
C SER A 123 -12.74 9.00 6.73
N HIS A 124 -13.70 9.86 6.42
CA HIS A 124 -13.49 11.23 5.92
C HIS A 124 -12.85 12.18 6.95
N LEU A 125 -12.92 11.88 8.23
CA LEU A 125 -12.30 12.68 9.30
C LEU A 125 -11.05 12.03 9.91
N ARG A 126 -10.91 10.71 9.84
CA ARG A 126 -9.79 10.00 10.49
C ARG A 126 -8.38 10.47 10.09
N PRO A 127 -8.11 11.06 8.89
CA PRO A 127 -6.81 11.65 8.59
C PRO A 127 -6.39 12.78 9.53
N ARG A 128 -7.34 13.36 10.27
CA ARG A 128 -7.07 14.37 11.31
C ARG A 128 -6.53 13.77 12.60
N THR A 129 -6.52 12.45 12.79
CA THR A 129 -5.86 11.78 13.93
C THR A 129 -4.37 11.62 13.67
N ASN A 130 -3.54 11.50 14.71
CA ASN A 130 -2.10 11.31 14.55
C ASN A 130 -1.79 10.02 13.79
N THR A 131 -2.46 8.91 14.13
CA THR A 131 -2.22 7.61 13.48
C THR A 131 -2.47 7.67 11.98
N PHE A 132 -3.64 8.15 11.56
CA PHE A 132 -3.96 8.18 10.13
C PHE A 132 -3.26 9.33 9.38
N ASN A 133 -2.90 10.41 10.05
CA ASN A 133 -2.00 11.41 9.49
C ASN A 133 -0.64 10.77 9.14
N ALA A 134 -0.06 10.01 10.08
CA ALA A 134 1.17 9.28 9.83
C ALA A 134 1.03 8.24 8.70
N VAL A 135 -0.03 7.40 8.73
CA VAL A 135 -0.28 6.38 7.70
C VAL A 135 -0.30 6.99 6.30
N PHE A 136 -1.08 8.06 6.09
CA PHE A 136 -1.24 8.61 4.73
C PHE A 136 -0.03 9.44 4.28
N ARG A 137 0.78 9.97 5.21
CA ARG A 137 2.08 10.56 4.87
C ARG A 137 3.06 9.49 4.40
N VAL A 138 3.19 8.39 5.14
CA VAL A 138 4.03 7.27 4.73
C VAL A 138 3.54 6.67 3.42
N ARG A 139 2.23 6.54 3.20
CA ARG A 139 1.64 6.08 1.94
C ARG A 139 2.10 6.96 0.76
N SER A 140 2.10 8.28 0.92
CA SER A 140 2.56 9.21 -0.11
C SER A 140 4.06 9.08 -0.39
N VAL A 141 4.88 8.98 0.67
CA VAL A 141 6.34 8.81 0.54
C VAL A 141 6.67 7.47 -0.13
N LEU A 142 6.00 6.38 0.24
CA LEU A 142 6.18 5.06 -0.34
C LEU A 142 5.82 5.04 -1.84
N SER A 143 4.68 5.65 -2.21
CA SER A 143 4.30 5.73 -3.64
C SER A 143 5.37 6.41 -4.48
N PHE A 144 5.92 7.51 -3.99
CA PHE A 144 7.00 8.22 -4.68
C PHE A 144 8.29 7.38 -4.72
N ALA A 145 8.64 6.70 -3.62
CA ALA A 145 9.81 5.83 -3.54
C ALA A 145 9.78 4.71 -4.60
N ILE A 146 8.61 4.10 -4.80
CA ILE A 146 8.39 3.05 -5.81
C ILE A 146 8.62 3.59 -7.22
N HIS A 147 7.98 4.71 -7.57
CA HIS A 147 8.20 5.34 -8.87
C HIS A 147 9.67 5.73 -9.08
N LYS A 148 10.29 6.31 -8.05
CA LYS A 148 11.70 6.71 -8.11
C LYS A 148 12.63 5.51 -8.32
N PHE A 149 12.40 4.41 -7.61
CA PHE A 149 13.18 3.17 -7.77
C PHE A 149 13.22 2.69 -9.21
N PHE A 150 12.05 2.56 -9.84
CA PHE A 150 11.94 2.05 -11.19
C PHE A 150 12.44 3.07 -12.24
N GLN A 151 12.08 4.34 -12.10
CA GLN A 151 12.47 5.38 -13.06
C GLN A 151 13.99 5.59 -13.10
N GLU A 152 14.68 5.57 -11.96
CA GLU A 152 16.14 5.69 -11.88
C GLU A 152 16.88 4.48 -12.48
N ARG A 153 16.20 3.34 -12.62
CA ARG A 153 16.70 2.11 -13.26
C ARG A 153 16.29 1.97 -14.72
N GLY A 154 15.67 3.01 -15.29
CA GLY A 154 15.27 3.05 -16.69
C GLY A 154 14.04 2.21 -17.04
N PHE A 155 13.22 1.83 -16.07
CA PHE A 155 11.93 1.20 -16.33
C PHE A 155 10.94 2.20 -16.90
N VAL A 156 10.10 1.73 -17.83
CA VAL A 156 8.98 2.51 -18.37
C VAL A 156 7.73 2.21 -17.55
N TYR A 157 7.11 3.27 -17.03
CA TYR A 157 5.80 3.15 -16.37
C TYR A 157 4.70 3.00 -17.41
N VAL A 158 3.90 1.94 -17.29
CA VAL A 158 2.77 1.66 -18.16
C VAL A 158 1.50 1.64 -17.31
N HIS A 159 0.53 2.45 -17.70
CA HIS A 159 -0.80 2.39 -17.12
C HIS A 159 -1.65 1.35 -17.88
N THR A 160 -1.97 0.27 -17.19
CA THR A 160 -2.78 -0.83 -17.72
C THR A 160 -4.27 -0.55 -17.57
N PRO A 161 -5.14 -1.12 -18.44
CA PRO A 161 -6.58 -0.91 -18.34
C PRO A 161 -7.17 -1.42 -17.03
N ILE A 162 -8.07 -0.62 -16.44
CA ILE A 162 -8.85 -1.03 -15.27
C ILE A 162 -10.03 -1.93 -15.68
N ILE A 163 -10.61 -1.69 -16.86
CA ILE A 163 -11.69 -2.48 -17.44
C ILE A 163 -11.08 -3.47 -18.43
N THR A 164 -11.33 -4.75 -18.23
CA THR A 164 -10.77 -5.83 -19.04
C THR A 164 -11.82 -6.82 -19.48
N GLY A 165 -11.56 -7.50 -20.60
CA GLY A 165 -12.32 -8.67 -21.06
C GLY A 165 -11.61 -9.99 -20.78
N SER A 166 -10.48 -10.00 -20.06
CA SER A 166 -9.66 -11.19 -19.77
C SER A 166 -9.47 -11.36 -18.25
N ASP A 167 -9.45 -12.59 -17.79
CA ASP A 167 -9.10 -12.91 -16.40
C ASP A 167 -7.61 -13.25 -16.33
N CYS A 168 -6.81 -12.40 -15.70
CA CYS A 168 -5.37 -12.59 -15.56
C CYS A 168 -5.00 -13.83 -14.73
N GLU A 169 -5.76 -14.13 -13.70
CA GLU A 169 -5.47 -15.26 -12.80
C GLU A 169 -6.20 -16.54 -13.20
N GLY A 170 -7.20 -16.46 -14.10
CA GLY A 170 -7.95 -17.59 -14.61
C GLY A 170 -8.93 -18.22 -13.62
N ALA A 171 -9.11 -17.64 -12.43
CA ALA A 171 -10.00 -18.12 -11.38
C ALA A 171 -10.51 -16.98 -10.50
N GLY A 172 -10.32 -15.72 -10.91
CA GLY A 172 -10.64 -14.55 -10.09
C GLY A 172 -12.15 -14.30 -10.02
N GLU A 173 -12.68 -14.06 -8.82
CA GLU A 173 -13.98 -13.44 -8.67
C GLU A 173 -13.90 -11.97 -9.06
N MET A 174 -14.35 -11.66 -10.28
CA MET A 174 -14.26 -10.34 -10.87
C MET A 174 -15.55 -9.54 -10.70
N PHE A 175 -15.42 -8.25 -10.40
CA PHE A 175 -16.56 -7.33 -10.52
C PHE A 175 -16.92 -7.12 -11.99
N ARG A 176 -18.19 -7.32 -12.34
CA ARG A 176 -18.69 -7.09 -13.69
C ARG A 176 -18.92 -5.60 -13.93
N VAL A 177 -18.51 -5.13 -15.10
CA VAL A 177 -18.78 -3.77 -15.59
C VAL A 177 -19.79 -3.86 -16.73
N THR A 178 -20.96 -3.24 -16.56
CA THR A 178 -22.04 -3.27 -17.55
C THR A 178 -22.85 -1.98 -17.52
N THR A 179 -23.39 -1.60 -18.67
CA THR A 179 -24.38 -0.53 -18.84
C THR A 179 -25.78 -1.07 -19.15
N LEU A 180 -25.94 -2.40 -19.19
CA LEU A 180 -27.25 -3.02 -19.40
C LEU A 180 -28.18 -2.74 -18.22
N ASP A 181 -29.46 -2.55 -18.56
CA ASP A 181 -30.51 -2.44 -17.55
C ASP A 181 -30.70 -3.77 -16.84
N MET A 182 -30.38 -3.82 -15.55
CA MET A 182 -30.47 -5.03 -14.73
C MET A 182 -31.90 -5.54 -14.56
N GLU A 183 -32.92 -4.71 -14.74
CA GLU A 183 -34.33 -5.10 -14.67
C GLU A 183 -34.82 -5.70 -16.02
N ASN A 184 -34.18 -5.32 -17.14
CA ASN A 184 -34.57 -5.72 -18.49
C ASN A 184 -33.36 -6.21 -19.29
N LEU A 185 -32.66 -7.24 -18.80
CA LEU A 185 -31.48 -7.79 -19.46
C LEU A 185 -31.82 -8.40 -20.84
N PRO A 186 -31.16 -7.97 -21.91
CA PRO A 186 -31.28 -8.63 -23.22
C PRO A 186 -30.77 -10.08 -23.13
N LYS A 187 -31.44 -10.99 -23.84
CA LYS A 187 -31.14 -12.42 -23.82
C LYS A 187 -30.82 -12.94 -25.23
N THR A 188 -29.88 -13.85 -25.29
CA THR A 188 -29.61 -14.67 -26.47
C THR A 188 -30.69 -15.77 -26.62
N GLU A 189 -30.70 -16.48 -27.74
CA GLU A 189 -31.64 -17.56 -28.01
C GLU A 189 -31.56 -18.72 -26.97
N ASP A 190 -30.36 -18.94 -26.40
CA ASP A 190 -30.13 -19.93 -25.33
C ASP A 190 -30.40 -19.40 -23.91
N GLY A 191 -30.95 -18.18 -23.79
CA GLY A 191 -31.41 -17.58 -22.54
C GLY A 191 -30.33 -16.93 -21.68
N LYS A 192 -29.09 -16.87 -22.15
CA LYS A 192 -27.99 -16.15 -21.49
C LYS A 192 -28.10 -14.63 -21.71
N VAL A 193 -27.36 -13.84 -20.94
CA VAL A 193 -27.26 -12.39 -21.16
C VAL A 193 -26.57 -12.13 -22.49
N ASP A 194 -27.18 -11.28 -23.33
CA ASP A 194 -26.61 -10.87 -24.61
C ASP A 194 -25.70 -9.65 -24.45
N TYR A 195 -24.45 -9.89 -24.11
CA TYR A 195 -23.44 -8.84 -23.98
C TYR A 195 -23.04 -8.15 -25.27
N SER A 196 -23.49 -8.65 -26.46
CA SER A 196 -23.27 -7.90 -27.72
C SER A 196 -24.01 -6.56 -27.74
N GLN A 197 -25.02 -6.40 -26.89
CA GLN A 197 -25.79 -5.16 -26.69
C GLN A 197 -25.24 -4.28 -25.57
N ASP A 198 -24.20 -4.71 -24.84
CA ASP A 198 -23.54 -3.89 -23.82
C ASP A 198 -22.54 -2.91 -24.44
N PHE A 199 -22.05 -1.95 -23.63
CA PHE A 199 -21.20 -0.85 -24.08
C PHE A 199 -19.97 -1.30 -24.88
N PHE A 200 -19.28 -2.36 -24.42
CA PHE A 200 -18.10 -2.90 -25.09
C PHE A 200 -18.40 -4.02 -26.10
N GLY A 201 -19.66 -4.39 -26.29
CA GLY A 201 -20.07 -5.49 -27.17
C GLY A 201 -19.60 -6.88 -26.69
N LYS A 202 -19.12 -6.99 -25.47
CA LYS A 202 -18.72 -8.24 -24.79
C LYS A 202 -18.76 -8.09 -23.29
N GLU A 203 -18.78 -9.22 -22.59
CA GLU A 203 -18.66 -9.23 -21.14
C GLU A 203 -17.36 -8.58 -20.68
N SER A 204 -17.45 -7.66 -19.70
CA SER A 204 -16.31 -6.87 -19.22
C SER A 204 -16.30 -6.79 -17.70
N HIS A 205 -15.11 -6.66 -17.14
CA HIS A 205 -14.87 -6.73 -15.69
C HIS A 205 -13.89 -5.66 -15.23
N LEU A 206 -13.84 -5.41 -13.92
CA LEU A 206 -12.70 -4.73 -13.31
C LEU A 206 -11.53 -5.71 -13.19
N THR A 207 -10.33 -5.25 -13.50
CA THR A 207 -9.11 -6.08 -13.53
C THR A 207 -8.72 -6.59 -12.15
N VAL A 208 -8.20 -7.83 -12.09
CA VAL A 208 -7.57 -8.43 -10.90
C VAL A 208 -6.05 -8.24 -10.89
N SER A 209 -5.44 -7.84 -12.02
CA SER A 209 -4.01 -7.58 -12.19
C SER A 209 -3.76 -6.91 -13.55
N GLY A 210 -2.76 -6.05 -13.62
CA GLY A 210 -2.28 -5.46 -14.88
C GLY A 210 -1.17 -6.26 -15.56
N GLN A 211 -0.80 -7.43 -15.02
CA GLN A 211 0.36 -8.20 -15.46
C GLN A 211 0.33 -8.55 -16.95
N LEU A 212 -0.74 -9.19 -17.43
CA LEU A 212 -0.78 -9.65 -18.82
C LEU A 212 -0.66 -8.50 -19.82
N ASP A 213 -1.30 -7.37 -19.50
CA ASP A 213 -1.23 -6.16 -20.35
C ASP A 213 0.17 -5.55 -20.34
N VAL A 214 0.83 -5.47 -19.17
CA VAL A 214 2.16 -4.86 -19.07
C VAL A 214 3.24 -5.74 -19.68
N GLU A 215 3.09 -7.08 -19.70
CA GLU A 215 4.00 -7.98 -20.43
C GLU A 215 4.09 -7.64 -21.91
N THR A 216 3.01 -7.17 -22.55
CA THR A 216 3.04 -6.76 -23.96
C THR A 216 4.01 -5.60 -24.18
N TYR A 217 4.10 -4.69 -23.23
CA TYR A 217 5.02 -3.54 -23.26
C TYR A 217 6.45 -3.94 -22.91
N ALA A 218 6.65 -4.95 -22.07
CA ALA A 218 7.97 -5.48 -21.77
C ALA A 218 8.67 -6.00 -23.03
N HIS A 219 7.93 -6.62 -23.95
CA HIS A 219 8.45 -7.09 -25.25
C HIS A 219 8.81 -5.96 -26.23
N ALA A 220 8.53 -4.71 -25.87
CA ALA A 220 8.94 -3.52 -26.64
C ALA A 220 9.95 -2.64 -25.92
N PHE A 221 9.81 -2.49 -24.60
CA PHE A 221 10.59 -1.58 -23.76
C PHE A 221 11.58 -2.29 -22.84
N ARG A 222 11.62 -3.60 -22.82
CA ARG A 222 12.47 -4.49 -22.01
C ARG A 222 12.11 -4.50 -20.52
N ASN A 223 12.16 -3.35 -19.84
CA ASN A 223 11.88 -3.22 -18.42
C ASN A 223 10.71 -2.25 -18.24
N VAL A 224 9.62 -2.73 -17.71
CA VAL A 224 8.40 -1.97 -17.51
C VAL A 224 7.83 -2.23 -16.12
N TYR A 225 6.96 -1.36 -15.66
CA TYR A 225 6.14 -1.62 -14.48
C TYR A 225 4.78 -0.94 -14.60
N THR A 226 3.77 -1.54 -13.98
CA THR A 226 2.51 -0.88 -13.68
C THR A 226 2.38 -0.64 -12.19
N PHE A 227 1.68 0.41 -11.80
CA PHE A 227 1.30 0.72 -10.44
C PHE A 227 -0.12 1.24 -10.48
N GLY A 228 -1.07 0.36 -10.25
CA GLY A 228 -2.48 0.64 -10.50
C GLY A 228 -3.44 -0.09 -9.57
N PRO A 229 -4.71 0.34 -9.57
CA PRO A 229 -5.76 -0.29 -8.79
C PRO A 229 -6.11 -1.66 -9.37
N THR A 230 -6.38 -2.60 -8.48
CA THR A 230 -6.85 -3.95 -8.74
C THR A 230 -8.07 -4.26 -7.90
N PHE A 231 -8.93 -5.16 -8.38
CA PHE A 231 -10.24 -5.41 -7.80
C PHE A 231 -10.49 -6.91 -7.70
N ARG A 232 -10.92 -7.37 -6.52
CA ARG A 232 -11.31 -8.77 -6.30
C ARG A 232 -12.65 -8.82 -5.59
N ALA A 233 -13.62 -9.54 -6.17
CA ALA A 233 -14.98 -9.65 -5.65
C ALA A 233 -15.13 -10.79 -4.60
N GLU A 234 -14.02 -11.34 -4.13
CA GLU A 234 -13.99 -12.39 -3.12
C GLU A 234 -14.76 -11.98 -1.85
N ASN A 235 -15.66 -12.84 -1.42
CA ASN A 235 -16.39 -12.63 -0.17
C ASN A 235 -15.52 -12.98 1.05
N SER A 236 -14.34 -12.39 1.11
CA SER A 236 -13.35 -12.57 2.18
C SER A 236 -13.38 -11.39 3.16
N ASN A 237 -13.56 -11.68 4.44
CA ASN A 237 -13.64 -10.67 5.49
C ASN A 237 -12.43 -10.71 6.44
N THR A 238 -11.26 -11.10 5.94
CA THR A 238 -10.02 -11.15 6.73
C THR A 238 -9.41 -9.76 6.91
N VAL A 239 -8.41 -9.67 7.77
CA VAL A 239 -7.65 -8.44 8.02
C VAL A 239 -6.71 -8.05 6.86
N LYS A 240 -6.45 -8.98 5.93
CA LYS A 240 -5.50 -8.81 4.80
C LYS A 240 -6.20 -8.60 3.45
N HIS A 241 -7.54 -8.68 3.36
CA HIS A 241 -8.28 -8.58 2.11
C HIS A 241 -9.14 -7.32 2.03
N ALA A 242 -9.10 -6.68 0.88
CA ALA A 242 -9.97 -5.60 0.45
C ALA A 242 -10.41 -5.85 -0.99
N ALA A 243 -11.59 -5.36 -1.37
CA ALA A 243 -12.12 -5.54 -2.73
C ALA A 243 -11.45 -4.62 -3.75
N GLU A 244 -10.83 -3.52 -3.29
CA GLU A 244 -10.04 -2.59 -4.08
C GLU A 244 -8.72 -2.34 -3.35
N PHE A 245 -7.60 -2.51 -4.05
CA PHE A 245 -6.25 -2.30 -3.55
C PHE A 245 -5.32 -1.97 -4.72
N TRP A 246 -4.05 -1.66 -4.46
CA TRP A 246 -3.11 -1.29 -5.49
C TRP A 246 -1.99 -2.33 -5.62
N MET A 247 -1.62 -2.63 -6.86
CA MET A 247 -0.51 -3.54 -7.18
C MET A 247 0.63 -2.79 -7.87
N ILE A 248 1.84 -3.18 -7.55
CA ILE A 248 3.06 -2.83 -8.28
C ILE A 248 3.53 -4.08 -8.99
N GLU A 249 3.58 -4.04 -10.32
CA GLU A 249 3.82 -5.23 -11.15
C GLU A 249 4.88 -4.88 -12.22
N PRO A 250 6.19 -5.05 -11.90
CA PRO A 250 7.25 -4.96 -12.88
C PRO A 250 7.34 -6.23 -13.73
N GLU A 251 7.77 -6.04 -15.00
CA GLU A 251 8.12 -7.11 -15.93
C GLU A 251 9.46 -6.80 -16.61
N ILE A 252 10.34 -7.77 -16.65
CA ILE A 252 11.70 -7.67 -17.21
C ILE A 252 11.95 -8.74 -18.26
N CYS A 253 12.29 -8.32 -19.49
CA CYS A 253 12.66 -9.23 -20.57
C CYS A 253 14.14 -9.58 -20.55
N PHE A 254 14.49 -10.74 -21.11
CA PHE A 254 15.81 -11.35 -21.09
C PHE A 254 16.32 -11.62 -19.68
N ALA A 255 15.40 -12.06 -18.82
CA ALA A 255 15.61 -12.30 -17.40
C ALA A 255 14.98 -13.64 -17.00
N ASP A 256 15.58 -14.26 -15.98
CA ASP A 256 15.08 -15.49 -15.37
C ASP A 256 14.51 -15.24 -13.95
N LEU A 257 14.16 -16.32 -13.25
CA LEU A 257 13.63 -16.23 -11.88
C LEU A 257 14.63 -15.61 -10.89
N HIS A 258 15.93 -15.79 -11.09
CA HIS A 258 16.96 -15.24 -10.20
C HIS A 258 17.06 -13.72 -10.36
N ASP A 259 17.02 -13.24 -11.60
CA ASP A 259 16.99 -11.78 -11.89
C ASP A 259 15.75 -11.11 -11.27
N ASP A 260 14.60 -11.79 -11.29
CA ASP A 260 13.35 -11.32 -10.68
C ASP A 260 13.46 -11.22 -9.16
N MET A 261 14.02 -12.25 -8.51
CA MET A 261 14.24 -12.22 -7.07
C MET A 261 15.24 -11.13 -6.65
N ASP A 262 16.30 -10.92 -7.42
CA ASP A 262 17.30 -9.87 -7.17
C ASP A 262 16.67 -8.48 -7.28
N LEU A 263 15.84 -8.25 -8.30
CA LEU A 263 15.09 -6.99 -8.45
C LEU A 263 14.11 -6.77 -7.28
N ALA A 264 13.42 -7.82 -6.83
CA ALA A 264 12.49 -7.76 -5.71
C ALA A 264 13.21 -7.43 -4.39
N GLU A 265 14.35 -8.07 -4.11
CA GLU A 265 15.19 -7.79 -2.93
C GLU A 265 15.68 -6.34 -2.93
N ASP A 266 16.23 -5.88 -4.06
CA ASP A 266 16.70 -4.51 -4.23
C ASP A 266 15.58 -3.48 -4.02
N MET A 267 14.39 -3.75 -4.57
CA MET A 267 13.24 -2.86 -4.42
C MET A 267 12.79 -2.77 -2.97
N ILE A 268 12.63 -3.88 -2.27
CA ILE A 268 12.18 -3.90 -0.87
C ILE A 268 13.17 -3.12 0.01
N LYS A 269 14.46 -3.36 -0.15
CA LYS A 269 15.50 -2.63 0.61
C LYS A 269 15.48 -1.13 0.30
N TYR A 270 15.39 -0.77 -0.97
CA TYR A 270 15.36 0.63 -1.39
C TYR A 270 14.16 1.38 -0.80
N ILE A 271 12.94 0.84 -0.93
CA ILE A 271 11.74 1.53 -0.46
C ILE A 271 11.69 1.64 1.06
N ILE A 272 12.16 0.64 1.80
CA ILE A 272 12.28 0.70 3.27
C ILE A 272 13.26 1.81 3.66
N SER A 273 14.46 1.84 3.09
CA SER A 273 15.46 2.88 3.36
C SER A 273 14.91 4.26 3.06
N TYR A 274 14.28 4.42 1.90
CA TYR A 274 13.72 5.71 1.49
C TYR A 274 12.63 6.22 2.45
N VAL A 275 11.75 5.34 2.93
CA VAL A 275 10.70 5.72 3.88
C VAL A 275 11.31 6.10 5.24
N LEU A 276 12.28 5.34 5.75
CA LEU A 276 12.97 5.65 7.01
C LEU A 276 13.67 7.02 6.96
N GLU A 277 14.26 7.38 5.82
CA GLU A 277 14.95 8.64 5.62
C GLU A 277 13.99 9.84 5.43
N ASN A 278 12.84 9.63 4.76
CA ASN A 278 11.96 10.72 4.32
C ASN A 278 10.69 10.89 5.18
N ALA A 279 10.42 9.96 6.11
CA ALA A 279 9.31 10.02 7.07
C ALA A 279 9.75 9.62 8.49
N PRO A 280 10.88 10.15 9.02
CA PRO A 280 11.44 9.66 10.29
C PRO A 280 10.53 9.93 11.49
N GLU A 281 9.77 11.02 11.52
CA GLU A 281 8.85 11.35 12.58
C GLU A 281 7.66 10.38 12.63
N GLU A 282 7.10 10.07 11.48
CA GLU A 282 6.00 9.13 11.31
C GLU A 282 6.45 7.70 11.69
N MET A 283 7.65 7.29 11.25
CA MET A 283 8.20 5.98 11.58
C MET A 283 8.52 5.83 13.08
N ALA A 284 9.05 6.88 13.70
CA ALA A 284 9.24 6.91 15.16
C ALA A 284 7.90 6.82 15.90
N PHE A 285 6.85 7.47 15.40
CA PHE A 285 5.50 7.37 15.95
C PHE A 285 4.97 5.94 15.87
N PHE A 286 5.08 5.26 14.73
CA PHE A 286 4.63 3.87 14.59
C PHE A 286 5.39 2.94 15.53
N ASN A 287 6.71 3.08 15.63
CA ASN A 287 7.52 2.26 16.52
C ASN A 287 7.16 2.47 18.00
N GLN A 288 6.77 3.69 18.38
CA GLN A 288 6.40 3.99 19.76
C GLN A 288 4.98 3.57 20.13
N PHE A 289 4.00 3.71 19.22
CA PHE A 289 2.57 3.64 19.56
C PHE A 289 1.81 2.50 18.89
N ILE A 290 2.35 1.90 17.84
CA ILE A 290 1.67 0.86 17.06
C ILE A 290 2.39 -0.48 17.21
N ASP A 291 3.71 -0.52 16.94
CA ASP A 291 4.51 -1.75 16.98
C ASP A 291 5.93 -1.43 17.46
N THR A 292 6.21 -1.72 18.71
CA THR A 292 7.49 -1.37 19.37
C THR A 292 8.71 -2.10 18.82
N GLY A 293 8.52 -3.14 18.00
CA GLY A 293 9.60 -3.87 17.30
C GLY A 293 9.75 -3.48 15.83
N LEU A 294 9.01 -2.47 15.36
CA LEU A 294 8.93 -2.12 13.94
C LEU A 294 10.29 -1.75 13.34
N LEU A 295 10.99 -0.80 13.95
CA LEU A 295 12.27 -0.33 13.41
C LEU A 295 13.34 -1.42 13.42
N ASP A 296 13.41 -2.24 14.47
CA ASP A 296 14.36 -3.36 14.54
C ASP A 296 14.10 -4.37 13.43
N ARG A 297 12.82 -4.69 13.16
CA ARG A 297 12.42 -5.58 12.07
C ARG A 297 12.80 -5.01 10.69
N LEU A 298 12.52 -3.72 10.44
CA LEU A 298 12.88 -3.07 9.18
C LEU A 298 14.40 -2.98 8.98
N HIS A 299 15.17 -2.68 10.02
CA HIS A 299 16.63 -2.68 9.95
C HIS A 299 17.19 -4.10 9.73
N ASN A 300 16.57 -5.14 10.29
CA ASN A 300 16.95 -6.52 9.99
C ASN A 300 16.80 -6.84 8.49
N VAL A 301 15.69 -6.40 7.86
CA VAL A 301 15.50 -6.57 6.41
C VAL A 301 16.59 -5.86 5.61
N LEU A 302 16.91 -4.61 5.95
CA LEU A 302 17.94 -3.82 5.26
C LEU A 302 19.34 -4.46 5.35
N ASN A 303 19.65 -5.06 6.47
CA ASN A 303 20.99 -5.59 6.77
C ASN A 303 21.15 -7.09 6.45
N SER A 304 20.07 -7.78 6.06
CA SER A 304 20.08 -9.21 5.73
C SER A 304 20.23 -9.42 4.23
N GLU A 305 20.93 -10.46 3.84
CA GLU A 305 20.77 -11.12 2.56
C GLU A 305 19.54 -12.01 2.63
N PHE A 306 18.65 -11.97 1.64
CA PHE A 306 17.41 -12.74 1.68
C PHE A 306 17.69 -14.23 1.47
N GLY A 307 17.03 -15.07 2.26
CA GLY A 307 17.12 -16.52 2.10
C GLY A 307 16.48 -16.97 0.79
N ARG A 308 16.90 -18.16 0.30
CA ARG A 308 16.28 -18.81 -0.87
C ARG A 308 16.12 -20.29 -0.56
N ILE A 309 14.94 -20.83 -0.78
CA ILE A 309 14.61 -22.23 -0.55
C ILE A 309 13.59 -22.70 -1.58
N THR A 310 13.69 -23.94 -2.07
CA THR A 310 12.64 -24.49 -2.94
C THR A 310 11.40 -24.83 -2.11
N TYR A 311 10.22 -24.79 -2.73
CA TYR A 311 8.98 -25.25 -2.08
C TYR A 311 9.13 -26.68 -1.53
N THR A 312 9.74 -27.58 -2.31
CA THR A 312 9.97 -28.96 -1.87
C THR A 312 10.78 -29.05 -0.58
N ASP A 313 11.83 -28.26 -0.45
CA ASP A 313 12.66 -28.26 0.76
C ASP A 313 11.98 -27.48 1.90
N ALA A 314 11.24 -26.42 1.59
CA ALA A 314 10.42 -25.70 2.56
C ALA A 314 9.37 -26.62 3.21
N ILE A 315 8.66 -27.44 2.40
CA ILE A 315 7.72 -28.44 2.91
C ILE A 315 8.40 -29.44 3.86
N LYS A 316 9.58 -29.97 3.50
CA LYS A 316 10.34 -30.88 4.39
C LYS A 316 10.71 -30.25 5.74
N GLU A 317 11.02 -28.94 5.75
CA GLU A 317 11.29 -28.23 7.00
C GLU A 317 10.00 -28.00 7.82
N LEU A 318 8.91 -27.65 7.15
CA LEU A 318 7.62 -27.45 7.80
C LEU A 318 7.03 -28.74 8.37
N GLU A 319 7.13 -29.87 7.64
CA GLU A 319 6.64 -31.17 8.08
C GLU A 319 7.23 -31.62 9.44
N LYS A 320 8.46 -31.17 9.76
CA LYS A 320 9.07 -31.45 11.08
C LYS A 320 8.30 -30.82 12.25
N ASN A 321 7.41 -29.85 11.97
CA ASN A 321 6.65 -29.12 12.97
C ASN A 321 5.12 -29.25 12.79
N ASN A 322 4.64 -30.18 11.96
CA ASN A 322 3.23 -30.36 11.61
C ASN A 322 2.29 -30.49 12.82
N ASP A 323 2.76 -31.12 13.89
CA ASP A 323 1.95 -31.30 15.13
C ASP A 323 1.59 -29.97 15.81
N ASN A 324 2.27 -28.89 15.46
CA ASN A 324 2.05 -27.55 16.04
C ASN A 324 1.33 -26.58 15.10
N PHE A 325 1.01 -27.01 13.88
CA PHE A 325 0.26 -26.18 12.91
C PHE A 325 -1.23 -26.45 13.00
N GLU A 326 -2.03 -25.40 12.80
CA GLU A 326 -3.49 -25.52 12.67
C GLU A 326 -3.85 -26.29 11.40
N TYR A 327 -3.08 -26.06 10.33
CA TYR A 327 -3.25 -26.71 9.03
C TYR A 327 -2.01 -27.56 8.70
N PRO A 328 -2.04 -28.89 8.87
CA PRO A 328 -0.91 -29.72 8.51
C PRO A 328 -0.51 -29.56 7.04
N VAL A 329 0.79 -29.45 6.81
CA VAL A 329 1.36 -29.23 5.46
C VAL A 329 1.88 -30.57 4.89
N SER A 330 1.73 -30.72 3.57
CA SER A 330 2.32 -31.78 2.77
C SER A 330 2.63 -31.28 1.36
N TRP A 331 3.45 -32.01 0.62
CA TRP A 331 3.76 -31.58 -0.74
C TRP A 331 2.53 -31.52 -1.64
N GLY A 332 2.37 -30.43 -2.37
CA GLY A 332 1.24 -30.19 -3.29
C GLY A 332 0.13 -29.31 -2.69
N VAL A 333 0.16 -28.99 -1.40
CA VAL A 333 -0.81 -28.05 -0.79
C VAL A 333 -0.26 -26.62 -0.80
N ASP A 334 -1.17 -25.65 -0.82
CA ASP A 334 -0.79 -24.26 -0.68
C ASP A 334 -0.37 -23.96 0.77
N ILE A 335 0.74 -23.21 0.93
CA ILE A 335 1.26 -22.84 2.26
C ILE A 335 0.44 -21.69 2.83
N GLN A 336 0.03 -21.86 4.10
CA GLN A 336 -0.80 -20.88 4.80
C GLN A 336 0.07 -19.84 5.53
N THR A 337 -0.51 -18.72 5.93
CA THR A 337 0.23 -17.64 6.63
C THR A 337 1.01 -18.11 7.86
N GLU A 338 0.54 -19.13 8.59
CA GLU A 338 1.31 -19.70 9.72
C GLU A 338 2.62 -20.36 9.26
N HIS A 339 2.58 -21.06 8.13
CA HIS A 339 3.76 -21.69 7.53
C HIS A 339 4.76 -20.65 6.99
N GLU A 340 4.24 -19.63 6.29
CA GLU A 340 5.04 -18.52 5.76
C GLU A 340 5.80 -17.78 6.87
N ARG A 341 5.10 -17.50 7.97
CA ARG A 341 5.68 -16.86 9.14
C ARG A 341 6.68 -17.80 9.84
N TYR A 342 6.38 -19.08 9.95
CA TYR A 342 7.32 -20.04 10.53
C TYR A 342 8.63 -20.11 9.75
N LEU A 343 8.56 -20.14 8.41
CA LEU A 343 9.75 -20.10 7.55
C LEU A 343 10.54 -18.80 7.78
N SER A 344 9.90 -17.65 7.63
CA SER A 344 10.58 -16.35 7.70
C SER A 344 11.04 -15.96 9.11
N GLU A 345 10.29 -16.33 10.18
CA GLU A 345 10.59 -15.92 11.55
C GLU A 345 11.41 -16.95 12.34
N LYS A 346 11.15 -18.25 12.14
CA LYS A 346 11.77 -19.31 12.96
C LYS A 346 12.92 -20.02 12.26
N ILE A 347 12.78 -20.31 10.96
CA ILE A 347 13.82 -21.04 10.21
C ILE A 347 14.90 -20.07 9.74
N PHE A 348 14.53 -18.99 9.06
CA PHE A 348 15.47 -18.04 8.49
C PHE A 348 15.77 -16.83 9.38
N GLY A 349 14.83 -16.38 10.21
CA GLY A 349 14.93 -15.15 11.02
C GLY A 349 15.07 -13.87 10.17
N ARG A 350 14.75 -13.95 8.88
CA ARG A 350 14.93 -12.89 7.87
C ARG A 350 14.01 -13.15 6.67
N PRO A 351 13.89 -12.23 5.72
CA PRO A 351 13.14 -12.47 4.48
C PRO A 351 13.67 -13.69 3.73
N VAL A 352 12.77 -14.45 3.11
CA VAL A 352 13.11 -15.66 2.37
C VAL A 352 12.22 -15.79 1.13
N PHE A 353 12.86 -16.09 0.00
CA PHE A 353 12.17 -16.51 -1.22
C PHE A 353 11.92 -18.03 -1.17
N VAL A 354 10.67 -18.42 -1.41
CA VAL A 354 10.29 -19.82 -1.65
C VAL A 354 10.06 -19.97 -3.14
N THR A 355 10.72 -20.94 -3.79
CA THR A 355 10.70 -21.10 -5.26
C THR A 355 10.18 -22.45 -5.69
N ASP A 356 9.90 -22.60 -6.98
CA ASP A 356 9.62 -23.89 -7.63
C ASP A 356 8.40 -24.61 -7.03
N TYR A 357 7.27 -23.91 -7.03
CA TYR A 357 6.00 -24.42 -6.52
C TYR A 357 5.39 -25.49 -7.44
N PRO A 358 4.55 -26.40 -6.89
CA PRO A 358 3.76 -27.31 -7.70
C PRO A 358 2.89 -26.56 -8.73
N LYS A 359 2.91 -27.03 -9.99
CA LYS A 359 2.17 -26.39 -11.08
C LYS A 359 0.65 -26.28 -10.82
N ASP A 360 0.10 -27.24 -10.05
CA ASP A 360 -1.34 -27.37 -9.88
C ASP A 360 -1.94 -26.32 -8.92
N ILE A 361 -1.09 -25.62 -8.15
CA ILE A 361 -1.50 -24.55 -7.23
C ILE A 361 -1.06 -23.16 -7.72
N LYS A 362 -0.55 -23.04 -8.94
CA LYS A 362 -0.06 -21.76 -9.50
C LYS A 362 -0.68 -21.47 -10.86
N ALA A 363 -0.64 -20.18 -11.27
CA ALA A 363 -1.29 -19.67 -12.46
C ALA A 363 -0.72 -20.23 -13.78
N PHE A 364 -1.50 -20.13 -14.86
CA PHE A 364 -1.23 -20.74 -16.15
C PHE A 364 0.02 -20.20 -16.87
N TYR A 365 0.36 -18.94 -16.60
CA TYR A 365 1.45 -18.22 -17.31
C TYR A 365 2.85 -18.50 -16.76
N MET A 366 2.96 -19.23 -15.67
CA MET A 366 4.26 -19.50 -15.03
C MET A 366 5.02 -20.58 -15.78
N LYS A 367 6.34 -20.37 -15.94
CA LYS A 367 7.21 -21.29 -16.71
C LYS A 367 7.28 -22.67 -16.06
N LEU A 368 6.95 -23.70 -16.87
CA LEU A 368 7.08 -25.10 -16.42
C LEU A 368 8.56 -25.48 -16.31
N ASN A 369 8.96 -26.00 -15.13
CA ASN A 369 10.31 -26.52 -14.89
C ASN A 369 10.55 -27.82 -15.65
N PRO A 370 11.83 -28.21 -15.88
CA PRO A 370 12.17 -29.43 -16.60
C PRO A 370 11.65 -30.73 -15.97
N ASP A 371 11.29 -30.72 -14.67
CA ASP A 371 10.70 -31.86 -13.96
C ASP A 371 9.25 -32.15 -14.37
N GLY A 372 8.59 -31.22 -15.08
CA GLY A 372 7.21 -31.30 -15.51
C GLY A 372 6.17 -31.24 -14.38
N LYS A 373 6.58 -30.99 -13.14
CA LYS A 373 5.74 -30.99 -11.92
C LYS A 373 5.67 -29.63 -11.24
N THR A 374 6.76 -28.87 -11.32
CA THR A 374 6.89 -27.56 -10.68
C THR A 374 6.97 -26.44 -11.73
N VAL A 375 6.72 -25.23 -11.30
CA VAL A 375 6.86 -24.02 -12.10
C VAL A 375 7.86 -23.06 -11.43
N ALA A 376 8.53 -22.25 -12.24
CA ALA A 376 9.50 -21.24 -11.80
C ALA A 376 8.76 -20.03 -11.18
N ALA A 377 8.01 -20.30 -10.12
CA ALA A 377 7.32 -19.31 -9.30
C ALA A 377 8.20 -18.94 -8.09
N THR A 378 7.96 -17.78 -7.52
CA THR A 378 8.58 -17.36 -6.25
C THR A 378 7.61 -16.55 -5.44
N ASP A 379 7.60 -16.76 -4.11
CA ASP A 379 6.94 -15.90 -3.15
C ASP A 379 8.00 -15.38 -2.17
N LEU A 380 8.03 -14.06 -1.93
CA LEU A 380 8.86 -13.44 -0.90
C LEU A 380 8.09 -13.38 0.41
N LEU A 381 8.60 -14.09 1.40
CA LEU A 381 8.06 -14.12 2.76
C LEU A 381 8.87 -13.20 3.67
N VAL A 382 8.19 -12.33 4.43
CA VAL A 382 8.84 -11.44 5.39
C VAL A 382 8.34 -11.69 6.81
N PRO A 383 9.20 -11.54 7.85
CA PRO A 383 8.78 -11.66 9.25
C PRO A 383 7.63 -10.70 9.59
N GLY A 384 6.60 -11.20 10.29
CA GLY A 384 5.46 -10.40 10.75
C GLY A 384 4.24 -10.41 9.82
N ILE A 385 4.42 -10.58 8.51
CA ILE A 385 3.32 -10.59 7.53
C ILE A 385 3.17 -11.93 6.81
N GLY A 386 4.27 -12.60 6.47
CA GLY A 386 4.31 -13.72 5.53
C GLY A 386 4.54 -13.23 4.11
N GLU A 387 3.81 -13.73 3.12
CA GLU A 387 3.94 -13.34 1.72
C GLU A 387 3.65 -11.84 1.51
N ILE A 388 4.60 -11.16 0.84
CA ILE A 388 4.50 -9.75 0.46
C ILE A 388 4.63 -9.55 -1.05
N ILE A 389 5.37 -10.41 -1.73
CA ILE A 389 5.55 -10.46 -3.18
C ILE A 389 5.27 -11.87 -3.66
N GLY A 390 4.54 -12.00 -4.77
CA GLY A 390 4.44 -13.20 -5.57
C GLY A 390 4.92 -12.92 -6.98
N GLY A 391 5.75 -13.81 -7.55
CA GLY A 391 6.34 -13.61 -8.87
C GLY A 391 6.64 -14.92 -9.60
N SER A 392 7.10 -14.81 -10.83
CA SER A 392 7.56 -15.98 -11.60
C SER A 392 8.37 -15.57 -12.83
N GLN A 393 9.18 -16.49 -13.31
CA GLN A 393 9.51 -16.51 -14.72
C GLN A 393 8.28 -16.91 -15.51
N ARG A 394 8.04 -16.26 -16.65
CA ARG A 394 6.87 -16.46 -17.50
C ARG A 394 7.14 -17.59 -18.52
N GLU A 395 6.11 -18.36 -18.86
CA GLU A 395 6.25 -19.38 -19.92
C GLU A 395 6.46 -18.68 -21.28
N ASP A 396 7.59 -18.94 -21.89
CA ASP A 396 8.02 -18.36 -23.16
C ASP A 396 7.85 -19.32 -24.36
N ASP A 397 7.42 -20.56 -24.11
CA ASP A 397 7.09 -21.56 -25.13
C ASP A 397 5.59 -21.50 -25.48
N PHE A 398 5.28 -21.26 -26.76
CA PHE A 398 3.89 -21.12 -27.23
C PHE A 398 3.05 -22.39 -26.99
N GLU A 399 3.60 -23.58 -27.30
CA GLU A 399 2.84 -24.83 -27.20
C GLU A 399 2.56 -25.19 -25.73
N LYS A 400 3.54 -24.99 -24.85
CA LYS A 400 3.37 -25.25 -23.41
C LYS A 400 2.33 -24.30 -22.80
N LEU A 401 2.44 -23.00 -23.09
CA LEU A 401 1.48 -22.02 -22.61
C LEU A 401 0.06 -22.30 -23.13
N SER A 402 -0.06 -22.60 -24.44
CA SER A 402 -1.32 -22.94 -25.08
C SER A 402 -1.96 -24.18 -24.45
N SER A 403 -1.16 -25.23 -24.23
CA SER A 403 -1.63 -26.45 -23.57
C SER A 403 -2.08 -26.21 -22.12
N ARG A 404 -1.36 -25.34 -21.39
CA ARG A 404 -1.68 -25.03 -19.99
C ARG A 404 -3.00 -24.24 -19.87
N ILE A 405 -3.26 -23.32 -20.81
CA ILE A 405 -4.54 -22.60 -20.90
C ILE A 405 -5.70 -23.60 -21.05
N GLU A 406 -5.53 -24.61 -21.95
CA GLU A 406 -6.54 -25.65 -22.15
C GLU A 406 -6.71 -26.59 -20.96
N GLU A 407 -5.61 -27.03 -20.32
CA GLU A 407 -5.64 -27.87 -19.13
C GLU A 407 -6.47 -27.26 -18.01
N LEU A 408 -6.42 -25.94 -17.85
CA LEU A 408 -7.19 -25.19 -16.85
C LEU A 408 -8.60 -24.82 -17.28
N GLY A 409 -9.04 -25.26 -18.48
CA GLY A 409 -10.38 -25.00 -19.01
C GLY A 409 -10.59 -23.54 -19.43
N LEU A 410 -9.53 -22.77 -19.61
CA LEU A 410 -9.59 -21.39 -20.09
C LEU A 410 -9.74 -21.37 -21.61
N ARG A 411 -10.40 -20.33 -22.13
CA ARG A 411 -10.64 -20.21 -23.57
C ARG A 411 -9.46 -19.50 -24.25
N LYS A 412 -8.78 -20.14 -25.18
CA LYS A 412 -7.66 -19.55 -25.94
C LYS A 412 -8.04 -18.25 -26.65
N GLU A 413 -9.29 -18.14 -27.09
CA GLU A 413 -9.82 -16.99 -27.77
C GLU A 413 -9.79 -15.71 -26.91
N ASP A 414 -9.75 -15.85 -25.60
CA ASP A 414 -9.64 -14.71 -24.68
C ASP A 414 -8.18 -14.27 -24.47
N TYR A 415 -7.21 -15.15 -24.81
CA TYR A 415 -5.77 -14.94 -24.62
C TYR A 415 -4.95 -14.93 -25.93
N TRP A 416 -5.60 -14.82 -27.10
CA TRP A 416 -4.90 -14.87 -28.40
C TRP A 416 -3.78 -13.84 -28.50
N TRP A 417 -4.02 -12.64 -28.04
CA TRP A 417 -3.08 -11.52 -28.05
C TRP A 417 -1.88 -11.76 -27.11
N TYR A 418 -2.09 -12.44 -26.00
CA TYR A 418 -1.06 -12.83 -25.05
C TYR A 418 -0.20 -13.99 -25.60
N LEU A 419 -0.82 -14.94 -26.27
CA LEU A 419 -0.12 -16.02 -27.01
C LEU A 419 0.74 -15.47 -28.15
N ASP A 420 0.31 -14.41 -28.82
CA ASP A 420 1.07 -13.76 -29.91
C ASP A 420 2.44 -13.24 -29.44
N LEU A 421 2.61 -12.87 -28.16
CA LEU A 421 3.91 -12.50 -27.62
C LEU A 421 4.97 -13.60 -27.76
N ARG A 422 4.56 -14.87 -27.74
CA ARG A 422 5.45 -16.02 -27.92
C ARG A 422 5.73 -16.32 -29.39
N ARG A 423 4.80 -15.96 -30.26
CA ARG A 423 4.93 -16.15 -31.74
C ARG A 423 5.80 -15.09 -32.42
N TYR A 424 5.74 -13.86 -31.92
CA TYR A 424 6.35 -12.70 -32.55
C TYR A 424 7.54 -12.18 -31.78
N GLY A 425 8.58 -13.01 -31.66
CA GLY A 425 9.83 -12.63 -30.99
C GLY A 425 9.80 -12.77 -29.48
N GLY A 426 9.17 -13.83 -28.98
CA GLY A 426 9.19 -14.17 -27.56
C GLY A 426 10.58 -14.31 -26.99
N CYS A 427 10.78 -13.96 -25.74
CA CYS A 427 12.04 -14.09 -25.01
C CYS A 427 11.77 -14.55 -23.57
N PRO A 428 12.77 -15.10 -22.88
CA PRO A 428 12.70 -15.30 -21.43
C PRO A 428 12.37 -13.96 -20.75
N HIS A 429 11.39 -13.97 -19.88
CA HIS A 429 11.00 -12.79 -19.09
C HIS A 429 10.39 -13.21 -17.77
N ALA A 430 10.44 -12.32 -16.80
CA ALA A 430 10.01 -12.56 -15.43
C ALA A 430 9.42 -11.29 -14.83
N GLY A 431 8.65 -11.45 -13.78
CA GLY A 431 8.06 -10.32 -13.07
C GLY A 431 7.36 -10.76 -11.81
N PHE A 432 6.99 -9.79 -11.00
CA PHE A 432 6.33 -10.04 -9.71
C PHE A 432 5.23 -9.03 -9.43
N GLY A 433 4.38 -9.34 -8.45
CA GLY A 433 3.38 -8.44 -7.90
C GLY A 433 3.67 -8.13 -6.44
N LEU A 434 3.77 -6.83 -6.10
CA LEU A 434 3.79 -6.33 -4.73
C LEU A 434 2.46 -5.67 -4.40
N GLY A 435 1.74 -6.19 -3.40
CA GLY A 435 0.55 -5.54 -2.86
C GLY A 435 0.94 -4.29 -2.07
N PHE A 436 0.53 -3.10 -2.57
CA PHE A 436 0.90 -1.82 -1.95
C PHE A 436 0.41 -1.71 -0.51
N GLU A 437 -0.80 -2.16 -0.23
CA GLU A 437 -1.38 -2.14 1.12
C GLU A 437 -0.69 -3.12 2.07
N ARG A 438 -0.25 -4.29 1.59
CA ARG A 438 0.56 -5.22 2.40
C ARG A 438 1.89 -4.58 2.78
N MET A 439 2.54 -3.89 1.83
CA MET A 439 3.76 -3.14 2.12
C MET A 439 3.50 -1.99 3.11
N MET A 440 2.38 -1.29 2.98
CA MET A 440 1.96 -0.26 3.95
C MET A 440 1.76 -0.84 5.35
N MET A 441 1.10 -1.99 5.47
CA MET A 441 0.95 -2.68 6.76
C MET A 441 2.30 -3.06 7.34
N TYR A 442 3.22 -3.55 6.51
CA TYR A 442 4.56 -3.94 6.91
C TYR A 442 5.37 -2.75 7.45
N LEU A 443 5.36 -1.61 6.73
CA LEU A 443 6.08 -0.39 7.10
C LEU A 443 5.52 0.33 8.32
N THR A 444 4.24 0.20 8.59
CA THR A 444 3.57 0.97 9.65
C THR A 444 3.24 0.14 10.90
N GLY A 445 3.33 -1.18 10.81
CA GLY A 445 2.89 -2.09 11.87
C GLY A 445 1.36 -2.19 12.01
N MET A 446 0.60 -1.56 11.09
CA MET A 446 -0.87 -1.63 11.12
C MET A 446 -1.34 -3.04 10.80
N GLN A 447 -2.29 -3.55 11.60
CA GLN A 447 -2.70 -4.96 11.58
C GLN A 447 -3.89 -5.25 10.64
N ASN A 448 -4.48 -4.22 10.03
CA ASN A 448 -5.66 -4.38 9.19
C ASN A 448 -5.55 -3.51 7.94
N ILE A 449 -5.75 -4.12 6.78
CA ILE A 449 -5.68 -3.46 5.47
C ILE A 449 -6.63 -2.25 5.36
N ARG A 450 -7.78 -2.29 6.06
CA ARG A 450 -8.74 -1.18 6.11
C ARG A 450 -8.15 0.10 6.73
N ASP A 451 -7.08 -0.04 7.49
CA ASP A 451 -6.45 1.06 8.20
C ASP A 451 -5.25 1.68 7.46
N VAL A 452 -4.92 1.14 6.29
CA VAL A 452 -3.90 1.71 5.37
C VAL A 452 -4.49 2.20 4.05
N LEU A 453 -5.79 1.99 3.84
CA LEU A 453 -6.57 2.50 2.71
C LEU A 453 -7.27 3.81 3.10
N PRO A 454 -7.34 4.83 2.23
CA PRO A 454 -8.10 6.06 2.52
C PRO A 454 -9.57 5.78 2.79
N PHE A 455 -10.23 5.09 1.87
CA PHE A 455 -11.63 4.67 1.93
C PHE A 455 -11.70 3.18 1.57
N PRO A 456 -11.68 2.27 2.54
CA PRO A 456 -11.61 0.85 2.27
C PRO A 456 -12.89 0.33 1.61
N ARG A 457 -12.73 -0.49 0.56
CA ARG A 457 -13.81 -1.24 -0.09
C ARG A 457 -13.73 -2.69 0.36
N THR A 458 -14.77 -3.17 1.02
CA THR A 458 -14.84 -4.54 1.55
C THR A 458 -16.27 -5.05 1.45
N PRO A 459 -16.53 -6.36 1.59
CA PRO A 459 -17.90 -6.86 1.60
C PRO A 459 -18.81 -6.04 2.54
N LYS A 460 -19.97 -5.62 2.02
CA LYS A 460 -20.97 -4.79 2.71
C LYS A 460 -20.50 -3.39 3.14
N ASN A 461 -19.38 -2.89 2.60
CA ASN A 461 -18.89 -1.56 2.89
C ASN A 461 -18.42 -0.84 1.63
N CYS A 462 -19.20 0.15 1.20
CA CYS A 462 -18.91 1.09 0.11
C CYS A 462 -19.34 2.50 0.51
N GLU A 463 -19.25 2.83 1.80
CA GLU A 463 -19.56 4.16 2.33
C GLU A 463 -18.44 5.14 1.95
N PHE A 464 -18.80 6.39 1.65
CA PHE A 464 -17.96 7.47 1.10
C PHE A 464 -17.62 7.37 -0.40
#